data_d24655697f2b8c6150dd9aad9b810642
#
_entry.id   d24655697f2b8c6150dd9aad9b810642
#
_cell.length_a   1.000
_cell.length_b   1.000
_cell.length_c   1.000
_cell.angle_alpha   90.00
_cell.angle_beta   90.00
_cell.angle_gamma   90.00
#
_symmetry.space_group_name_H-M   'P 1'
#
loop_
_entity.id
_entity.type
_entity.pdbx_description
1 polymer ?
#
loop_
_entity_poly.entity_id
_entity_poly.type
_entity_poly.pdbx_seq_one_letter_code
_entity_poly.pdbx_strand_id
1 'polypeptide(L)'
;MNAFSYRVGALQPSAIREILKFTADPEVISFAAGNPAPEAFPTEEIARITNEILTTTPIDALQYSITEGYTPLINWIKDDLKKKVMLNENDEYVVITS
;
A
#
# COMPACT_ATOMS: atom_id res chain seq x y z
N MET A 1 -9.79 15.11 34.16
CA MET A 1 -10.03 13.68 33.92
C MET A 1 -9.40 13.32 32.58
N ASN A 2 -8.42 12.40 32.55
CA ASN A 2 -7.90 11.91 31.28
C ASN A 2 -8.96 11.02 30.63
N ALA A 3 -9.44 11.43 29.45
CA ALA A 3 -10.44 10.68 28.67
C ALA A 3 -9.92 9.38 28.08
N PHE A 4 -8.62 9.10 28.22
CA PHE A 4 -7.96 7.94 27.64
C PHE A 4 -7.62 6.87 28.68
N SER A 5 -7.61 5.60 28.25
CA SER A 5 -7.17 4.48 29.09
C SER A 5 -5.69 4.66 29.50
N TYR A 6 -5.27 4.01 30.59
CA TYR A 6 -3.87 4.03 31.05
C TYR A 6 -2.87 3.61 29.93
N ARG A 7 -3.24 2.61 29.12
CA ARG A 7 -2.40 2.14 27.99
C ARG A 7 -2.18 3.24 26.95
N VAL A 8 -3.23 3.96 26.59
CA VAL A 8 -3.13 5.06 25.62
C VAL A 8 -2.36 6.24 26.19
N GLY A 9 -2.54 6.54 27.47
CA GLY A 9 -1.80 7.60 28.16
C GLY A 9 -0.30 7.33 28.31
N ALA A 10 0.11 6.06 28.28
CA ALA A 10 1.51 5.64 28.35
C ALA A 10 2.24 5.60 27.00
N LEU A 11 1.50 5.77 25.87
CA LEU A 11 2.12 5.78 24.54
C LEU A 11 3.02 7.02 24.39
N GLN A 12 4.25 6.77 23.97
CA GLN A 12 5.17 7.84 23.60
C GLN A 12 5.08 8.13 22.09
N PRO A 13 5.19 9.40 21.67
CA PRO A 13 5.30 9.75 20.27
C PRO A 13 6.46 9.01 19.60
N SER A 14 6.27 8.54 18.38
CA SER A 14 7.37 7.95 17.61
C SER A 14 8.38 9.03 17.25
N ALA A 15 9.66 8.85 17.65
CA ALA A 15 10.73 9.76 17.32
C ALA A 15 10.87 9.98 15.80
N ILE A 16 10.64 8.93 15.00
CA ILE A 16 10.65 9.00 13.53
C ILE A 16 9.54 9.93 13.04
N ARG A 17 8.32 9.82 13.58
CA ARG A 17 7.21 10.69 13.18
C ARG A 17 7.44 12.15 13.56
N GLU A 18 8.09 12.42 14.67
CA GLU A 18 8.45 13.78 15.04
C GLU A 18 9.49 14.38 14.07
N ILE A 19 10.50 13.59 13.68
CA ILE A 19 11.49 14.01 12.67
C ILE A 19 10.81 14.28 11.31
N LEU A 20 9.87 13.43 10.90
CA LEU A 20 9.15 13.59 9.63
C LEU A 20 8.30 14.87 9.57
N LYS A 21 7.94 15.48 10.67
CA LYS A 21 7.25 16.79 10.66
C LYS A 21 8.10 17.90 10.04
N PHE A 22 9.41 17.82 10.19
CA PHE A 22 10.32 18.79 9.59
C PHE A 22 10.42 18.66 8.05
N THR A 23 10.05 17.52 7.48
CA THR A 23 10.07 17.34 6.02
C THR A 23 8.97 18.12 5.28
N ALA A 24 8.02 18.69 6.01
CA ALA A 24 6.99 19.56 5.45
C ALA A 24 7.50 21.00 5.18
N ASP A 25 8.64 21.37 5.74
CA ASP A 25 9.26 22.65 5.51
C ASP A 25 10.02 22.64 4.18
N PRO A 26 9.69 23.49 3.20
CA PRO A 26 10.35 23.51 1.89
C PRO A 26 11.84 23.91 1.94
N GLU A 27 12.30 24.54 3.02
CA GLU A 27 13.71 24.89 3.20
C GLU A 27 14.54 23.68 3.70
N VAL A 28 13.89 22.59 4.10
CA VAL A 28 14.55 21.38 4.63
C VAL A 28 14.78 20.36 3.53
N ILE A 29 16.05 20.07 3.24
CA ILE A 29 16.43 18.94 2.39
C ILE A 29 16.48 17.68 3.25
N SER A 30 15.46 16.82 3.14
CA SER A 30 15.35 15.62 3.96
C SER A 30 16.05 14.43 3.32
N PHE A 31 16.91 13.78 4.10
CA PHE A 31 17.48 12.45 3.80
C PHE A 31 16.83 11.34 4.67
N ALA A 32 15.73 11.67 5.37
CA ALA A 32 15.05 10.76 6.27
C ALA A 32 13.97 9.93 5.54
N ALA A 33 13.73 8.72 6.04
CA ALA A 33 12.62 7.83 5.71
C ALA A 33 12.56 7.29 4.27
N GLY A 34 13.52 7.56 3.41
CA GLY A 34 13.59 7.00 2.05
C GLY A 34 12.36 7.29 1.19
N ASN A 35 11.75 8.48 1.36
CA ASN A 35 10.60 8.88 0.55
C ASN A 35 10.99 8.93 -0.94
N PRO A 36 10.20 8.32 -1.83
CA PRO A 36 10.45 8.43 -3.26
C PRO A 36 10.35 9.87 -3.73
N ALA A 37 11.14 10.23 -4.75
CA ALA A 37 11.05 11.53 -5.39
C ALA A 37 9.66 11.71 -6.02
N PRO A 38 8.96 12.84 -5.80
CA PRO A 38 7.62 13.08 -6.36
C PRO A 38 7.56 12.94 -7.88
N GLU A 39 8.65 13.27 -8.56
CA GLU A 39 8.79 13.19 -10.03
C GLU A 39 8.80 11.74 -10.54
N ALA A 40 9.08 10.78 -9.65
CA ALA A 40 9.06 9.35 -9.98
C ALA A 40 7.66 8.72 -9.90
N PHE A 41 6.65 9.45 -9.40
CA PHE A 41 5.30 8.93 -9.30
C PHE A 41 4.64 8.83 -10.68
N PRO A 42 4.17 7.65 -11.11
CA PRO A 42 3.53 7.47 -12.42
C PRO A 42 2.06 7.94 -12.36
N THR A 43 1.84 9.20 -11.99
CA THR A 43 0.49 9.75 -11.70
C THR A 43 -0.42 9.75 -12.90
N GLU A 44 0.10 10.06 -14.10
CA GLU A 44 -0.69 10.08 -15.35
C GLU A 44 -1.15 8.66 -15.70
N GLU A 45 -0.26 7.66 -15.59
CA GLU A 45 -0.59 6.27 -15.89
C GLU A 45 -1.60 5.70 -14.88
N ILE A 46 -1.44 6.02 -13.59
CA ILE A 46 -2.42 5.63 -12.56
C ILE A 46 -3.79 6.25 -12.85
N ALA A 47 -3.84 7.54 -13.22
CA ALA A 47 -5.08 8.21 -13.55
C ALA A 47 -5.76 7.58 -14.79
N ARG A 48 -4.98 7.28 -15.83
CA ARG A 48 -5.47 6.60 -17.04
C ARG A 48 -6.06 5.24 -16.72
N ILE A 49 -5.31 4.38 -16.01
CA ILE A 49 -5.75 3.03 -15.61
C ILE A 49 -6.99 3.10 -14.72
N THR A 50 -7.00 4.01 -13.75
CA THR A 50 -8.15 4.18 -12.86
C THR A 50 -9.42 4.56 -13.64
N ASN A 51 -9.31 5.50 -14.57
CA ASN A 51 -10.43 5.88 -15.42
C ASN A 51 -10.91 4.73 -16.29
N GLU A 52 -9.99 3.95 -16.88
CA GLU A 52 -10.32 2.77 -17.67
C GLU A 52 -11.11 1.74 -16.84
N ILE A 53 -10.64 1.38 -15.65
CA ILE A 53 -11.30 0.42 -14.75
C ILE A 53 -12.69 0.92 -14.36
N LEU A 54 -12.82 2.17 -13.92
CA LEU A 54 -14.09 2.72 -13.45
C LEU A 54 -15.12 2.90 -14.58
N THR A 55 -14.68 3.02 -15.82
CA THR A 55 -15.59 3.14 -16.97
C THR A 55 -15.96 1.79 -17.59
N THR A 56 -15.10 0.76 -17.45
CA THR A 56 -15.32 -0.56 -18.07
C THR A 56 -15.82 -1.61 -17.11
N THR A 57 -15.24 -1.70 -15.92
CA THR A 57 -15.53 -2.76 -14.93
C THR A 57 -15.65 -2.19 -13.50
N PRO A 58 -16.50 -1.17 -13.27
CA PRO A 58 -16.57 -0.50 -11.95
C PRO A 58 -17.01 -1.43 -10.84
N ILE A 59 -17.85 -2.43 -11.14
CA ILE A 59 -18.34 -3.39 -10.13
C ILE A 59 -17.18 -4.24 -9.61
N ASP A 60 -16.30 -4.71 -10.48
CA ASP A 60 -15.16 -5.54 -10.09
C ASP A 60 -14.20 -4.76 -9.18
N ALA A 61 -14.09 -3.44 -9.37
CA ALA A 61 -13.21 -2.59 -8.60
C ALA A 61 -13.81 -2.12 -7.27
N LEU A 62 -15.14 -1.94 -7.18
CA LEU A 62 -15.80 -1.26 -6.06
C LEU A 62 -16.64 -2.19 -5.19
N GLN A 63 -16.96 -3.41 -5.65
CA GLN A 63 -17.77 -4.37 -4.89
C GLN A 63 -16.87 -5.23 -3.99
N TYR A 64 -17.49 -5.82 -2.96
CA TYR A 64 -16.84 -6.84 -2.15
C TYR A 64 -16.39 -8.03 -3.00
N SER A 65 -15.21 -8.55 -2.72
CA SER A 65 -14.64 -9.72 -3.36
C SER A 65 -14.66 -10.94 -2.44
N ILE A 66 -14.14 -12.06 -2.92
CA ILE A 66 -13.93 -13.29 -2.12
C ILE A 66 -12.82 -13.06 -1.09
N THR A 67 -12.79 -13.89 -0.05
CA THR A 67 -11.86 -13.77 1.09
C THR A 67 -10.39 -13.82 0.66
N GLU A 68 -10.09 -14.64 -0.34
CA GLU A 68 -8.74 -14.81 -0.87
C GLU A 68 -8.25 -13.60 -1.68
N GLY A 69 -9.17 -12.74 -2.09
CA GLY A 69 -8.90 -11.54 -2.88
C GLY A 69 -9.21 -11.67 -4.37
N TYR A 70 -8.88 -10.63 -5.13
CA TYR A 70 -9.18 -10.53 -6.56
C TYR A 70 -8.40 -11.57 -7.39
N THR A 71 -9.10 -12.56 -7.93
CA THR A 71 -8.52 -13.70 -8.62
C THR A 71 -7.54 -13.34 -9.77
N PRO A 72 -7.84 -12.37 -10.65
CA PRO A 72 -6.90 -11.99 -11.70
C PRO A 72 -5.56 -11.48 -11.16
N LEU A 73 -5.58 -10.71 -10.06
CA LEU A 73 -4.36 -10.23 -9.41
C LEU A 73 -3.58 -11.38 -8.76
N ILE A 74 -4.28 -12.29 -8.09
CA ILE A 74 -3.67 -13.51 -7.52
C ILE A 74 -2.94 -14.31 -8.59
N ASN A 75 -3.58 -14.53 -9.74
CA ASN A 75 -2.98 -15.28 -10.85
C ASN A 75 -1.75 -14.56 -11.42
N TRP A 76 -1.85 -13.24 -11.60
CA TRP A 76 -0.71 -12.45 -12.07
C TRP A 76 0.48 -12.53 -11.11
N ILE A 77 0.23 -12.42 -9.77
CA ILE A 77 1.28 -12.55 -8.75
C ILE A 77 1.90 -13.94 -8.78
N LYS A 78 1.09 -15.00 -8.90
CA LYS A 78 1.61 -16.38 -9.02
C LYS A 78 2.53 -16.54 -10.22
N ASP A 79 2.14 -16.01 -11.37
CA ASP A 79 2.95 -16.09 -12.59
C ASP A 79 4.25 -15.29 -12.48
N ASP A 80 4.22 -14.15 -11.79
CA ASP A 80 5.42 -13.35 -11.53
C ASP A 80 6.36 -14.05 -10.53
N LEU A 81 5.83 -14.62 -9.46
CA LEU A 81 6.59 -15.39 -8.48
C LEU A 81 7.23 -16.64 -9.07
N LYS A 82 6.53 -17.37 -9.94
CA LYS A 82 7.11 -18.53 -10.66
C LYS A 82 8.35 -18.17 -11.48
N LYS A 83 8.41 -16.94 -11.98
CA LYS A 83 9.57 -16.46 -12.76
C LYS A 83 10.74 -16.03 -11.87
N LYS A 84 10.47 -15.58 -10.65
CA LYS A 84 11.46 -14.98 -9.73
C LYS A 84 11.95 -15.94 -8.65
N VAL A 85 11.05 -16.77 -8.15
CA VAL A 85 11.29 -17.74 -7.07
C VAL A 85 10.58 -19.04 -7.41
N MET A 86 11.08 -20.16 -6.90
CA MET A 86 10.39 -21.45 -7.05
C MET A 86 9.21 -21.50 -6.09
N LEU A 87 8.01 -21.13 -6.57
CA LEU A 87 6.77 -21.28 -5.84
C LEU A 87 6.32 -22.74 -5.84
N ASN A 88 6.14 -23.34 -4.67
CA ASN A 88 5.55 -24.68 -4.56
C ASN A 88 4.02 -24.57 -4.50
N GLU A 89 3.36 -24.73 -5.66
CA GLU A 89 1.90 -24.59 -5.78
C GLU A 89 1.10 -25.60 -4.96
N ASN A 90 1.71 -26.67 -4.46
CA ASN A 90 1.03 -27.68 -3.65
C ASN A 90 0.90 -27.23 -2.17
N ASP A 91 1.82 -26.40 -1.70
CA ASP A 91 1.94 -26.03 -0.30
C ASP A 91 1.87 -24.52 -0.04
N GLU A 92 1.89 -23.69 -1.11
CA GLU A 92 1.96 -22.23 -1.00
C GLU A 92 0.76 -21.57 -1.69
N TYR A 93 0.19 -20.59 -1.01
CA TYR A 93 -0.98 -19.83 -1.46
C TYR A 93 -0.68 -18.34 -1.51
N VAL A 94 -1.25 -17.66 -2.51
CA VAL A 94 -1.27 -16.20 -2.59
C VAL A 94 -2.64 -15.71 -2.13
N VAL A 95 -2.66 -14.82 -1.15
CA VAL A 95 -3.86 -14.15 -0.64
C VAL A 95 -3.63 -12.65 -0.68
N ILE A 96 -4.64 -11.90 -1.13
CA ILE A 96 -4.63 -10.45 -1.10
C ILE A 96 -5.34 -9.98 0.15
N THR A 97 -4.63 -9.24 1.00
CA THR A 97 -5.19 -8.63 2.22
C THR A 97 -5.29 -7.12 2.07
N SER A 98 -6.26 -6.53 2.73
CA SER A 98 -6.47 -5.07 2.81
C SER A 98 -6.17 -4.56 4.20
#